data_827202c432f12d5a0e9e50a331f4c756
#
_entry.id   827202c432f12d5a0e9e50a331f4c756
#
_cell.length_a   1.000
_cell.length_b   1.000
_cell.length_c   1.000
_cell.angle_alpha   90.00
_cell.angle_beta   90.00
_cell.angle_gamma   90.00
#
_symmetry.space_group_name_H-M   'P 1'
#
loop_
_entity.id
_entity.type
_entity.pdbx_description
1 polymer ?
#
loop_
_entity_poly.entity_id
_entity_poly.type
_entity_poly.pdbx_seq_one_letter_code
_entity_poly.pdbx_strand_id
1 'polypeptide(L)'
;GQKIATLNREINNIEIRGAYANELRDQRANLLDELSKIVDVQTVETEIQNKNGDNLGGTNFKVLINDQTLVDGNDYRTITYTARTQAVNKTDANGLYDLVWADTGMSFAQANSNSSGSLKALFEIRDGNNNDNLKGTVADTSTNNKLILKNTSVQNLNALNVPESGQ
;
A
#
# COMPACT_ATOMS: atom_id res chain seq x y z
N GLY A 1 4.41 11.90 4.25
CA GLY A 1 4.92 12.56 3.02
C GLY A 1 5.50 13.93 3.32
N GLN A 2 4.71 14.85 3.84
CA GLN A 2 5.10 16.27 4.02
C GLN A 2 6.42 16.45 4.78
N LYS A 3 6.61 15.82 5.94
CA LYS A 3 7.84 15.94 6.72
C LYS A 3 9.07 15.46 5.94
N ILE A 4 8.93 14.37 5.19
CA ILE A 4 10.02 13.82 4.38
C ILE A 4 10.38 14.81 3.25
N ALA A 5 9.40 15.37 2.56
CA ALA A 5 9.62 16.38 1.51
C ALA A 5 10.30 17.65 2.07
N THR A 6 9.94 18.07 3.29
CA THR A 6 10.60 19.19 3.97
C THR A 6 12.07 18.86 4.25
N LEU A 7 12.35 17.68 4.81
CA LEU A 7 13.73 17.23 5.07
C LEU A 7 14.55 17.12 3.78
N ASN A 8 13.96 16.60 2.69
CA ASN A 8 14.65 16.55 1.40
C ASN A 8 15.11 17.93 0.94
N ARG A 9 14.24 18.93 1.06
CA ARG A 9 14.58 20.31 0.70
C ARG A 9 15.69 20.88 1.58
N GLU A 10 15.66 20.63 2.89
CA GLU A 10 16.66 21.11 3.83
C GLU A 10 18.02 20.44 3.60
N ILE A 11 18.02 19.11 3.36
CA ILE A 11 19.21 18.34 2.99
C ILE A 11 19.83 18.93 1.73
N ASN A 12 19.04 19.10 0.65
CA ASN A 12 19.54 19.65 -0.60
C ASN A 12 20.10 21.08 -0.44
N ASN A 13 19.48 21.93 0.38
CA ASN A 13 19.98 23.28 0.64
C ASN A 13 21.36 23.31 1.30
N ILE A 14 21.67 22.29 2.11
CA ILE A 14 22.99 22.14 2.76
C ILE A 14 23.99 21.52 1.80
N GLU A 15 23.61 20.44 1.11
CA GLU A 15 24.53 19.63 0.31
C GLU A 15 24.94 20.29 -1.00
N ILE A 16 24.08 21.09 -1.63
CA ILE A 16 24.43 21.94 -2.79
C ILE A 16 25.52 22.95 -2.44
N ARG A 17 25.65 23.33 -1.17
CA ARG A 17 26.71 24.23 -0.68
C ARG A 17 28.00 23.50 -0.29
N GLY A 18 28.09 22.20 -0.52
CA GLY A 18 29.24 21.36 -0.22
C GLY A 18 29.38 20.89 1.23
N ALA A 19 28.33 21.06 2.05
CA ALA A 19 28.29 20.52 3.42
C ALA A 19 27.49 19.20 3.45
N TYR A 20 27.64 18.41 4.51
CA TYR A 20 26.92 17.17 4.71
C TYR A 20 25.78 17.34 5.71
N ALA A 21 24.59 16.91 5.37
CA ALA A 21 23.38 17.03 6.18
C ALA A 21 23.07 15.74 6.97
N ASN A 22 24.06 15.13 7.63
CA ASN A 22 23.94 13.82 8.26
C ASN A 22 22.76 13.72 9.23
N GLU A 23 22.60 14.70 10.14
CA GLU A 23 21.52 14.68 11.12
C GLU A 23 20.13 14.70 10.45
N LEU A 24 19.95 15.49 9.39
CA LEU A 24 18.68 15.53 8.67
C LEU A 24 18.41 14.25 7.88
N ARG A 25 19.48 13.61 7.37
CA ARG A 25 19.39 12.29 6.74
C ARG A 25 18.97 11.22 7.75
N ASP A 26 19.52 11.27 8.98
CA ASP A 26 19.13 10.36 10.06
C ASP A 26 17.68 10.58 10.48
N GLN A 27 17.22 11.83 10.59
CA GLN A 27 15.83 12.14 10.86
C GLN A 27 14.91 11.63 9.75
N ARG A 28 15.32 11.75 8.48
CA ARG A 28 14.57 11.20 7.34
C ARG A 28 14.51 9.68 7.41
N ALA A 29 15.61 9.01 7.73
CA ALA A 29 15.66 7.56 7.90
C ALA A 29 14.70 7.08 9.00
N ASN A 30 14.69 7.74 10.15
CA ASN A 30 13.76 7.42 11.24
C ASN A 30 12.30 7.53 10.81
N LEU A 31 11.92 8.56 10.03
CA LEU A 31 10.56 8.69 9.50
C LEU A 31 10.21 7.59 8.51
N LEU A 32 11.18 7.13 7.72
CA LEU A 32 10.99 6.00 6.80
C LEU A 32 10.81 4.68 7.56
N ASP A 33 11.58 4.47 8.62
CA ASP A 33 11.44 3.30 9.50
C ASP A 33 10.07 3.26 10.18
N GLU A 34 9.57 4.41 10.63
CA GLU A 34 8.21 4.50 11.18
C GLU A 34 7.15 4.19 10.11
N LEU A 35 7.33 4.71 8.90
CA LEU A 35 6.40 4.48 7.79
C LEU A 35 6.42 3.02 7.35
N SER A 36 7.58 2.38 7.31
CA SER A 36 7.75 0.98 6.89
C SER A 36 7.03 -0.03 7.80
N LYS A 37 6.80 0.32 9.05
CA LYS A 37 5.98 -0.50 9.97
C LYS A 37 4.49 -0.51 9.57
N ILE A 38 4.06 0.52 8.85
CA ILE A 38 2.65 0.71 8.49
C ILE A 38 2.36 0.20 7.08
N VAL A 39 3.24 0.50 6.13
CA VAL A 39 3.09 0.18 4.70
C VAL A 39 4.42 -0.30 4.12
N ASP A 40 4.35 -0.97 2.97
CA ASP A 40 5.56 -1.28 2.20
C ASP A 40 6.15 0.00 1.61
N VAL A 41 7.43 0.26 1.93
CA VAL A 41 8.15 1.48 1.56
C VAL A 41 9.35 1.13 0.70
N GLN A 42 9.44 1.78 -0.44
CA GLN A 42 10.62 1.74 -1.30
C GLN A 42 11.18 3.16 -1.45
N THR A 43 12.49 3.26 -1.52
CA THR A 43 13.17 4.55 -1.70
C THR A 43 14.11 4.51 -2.88
N VAL A 44 14.17 5.61 -3.61
CA VAL A 44 15.10 5.81 -4.71
C VAL A 44 15.77 7.17 -4.53
N GLU A 45 17.09 7.19 -4.48
CA GLU A 45 17.87 8.42 -4.41
C GLU A 45 18.74 8.54 -5.67
N THR A 46 18.62 9.66 -6.36
CA THR A 46 19.37 9.95 -7.57
C THR A 46 20.06 11.30 -7.44
N GLU A 47 21.30 11.39 -7.90
CA GLU A 47 22.05 12.65 -7.92
C GLU A 47 21.44 13.65 -8.90
N ILE A 48 21.42 14.92 -8.50
CA ILE A 48 21.00 16.00 -9.39
C ILE A 48 22.22 16.40 -10.23
N GLN A 49 22.14 16.21 -11.54
CA GLN A 49 23.20 16.50 -12.49
C GLN A 49 22.82 17.68 -13.38
N ASN A 50 23.82 18.43 -13.84
CA ASN A 50 23.64 19.43 -14.87
C ASN A 50 23.52 18.77 -16.27
N LYS A 51 23.32 19.59 -17.31
CA LYS A 51 23.23 19.11 -18.70
C LYS A 51 24.51 18.42 -19.21
N ASN A 52 25.63 18.64 -18.56
CA ASN A 52 26.92 18.04 -18.92
C ASN A 52 27.21 16.75 -18.13
N GLY A 53 26.32 16.37 -17.18
CA GLY A 53 26.50 15.21 -16.33
C GLY A 53 27.27 15.46 -15.04
N ASP A 54 27.62 16.72 -14.73
CA ASP A 54 28.30 17.03 -13.48
C ASP A 54 27.31 17.06 -12.32
N ASN A 55 27.70 16.48 -11.19
CA ASN A 55 26.89 16.46 -9.97
C ASN A 55 26.80 17.87 -9.36
N LEU A 56 25.59 18.32 -9.07
CA LEU A 56 25.31 19.60 -8.46
C LEU A 56 25.32 19.59 -6.92
N GLY A 57 25.67 18.44 -6.32
CA GLY A 57 25.76 18.27 -4.87
C GLY A 57 24.43 17.97 -4.17
N GLY A 58 23.32 17.99 -4.87
CA GLY A 58 22.00 17.63 -4.33
C GLY A 58 21.52 16.27 -4.83
N THR A 59 20.48 15.74 -4.17
CA THR A 59 19.85 14.49 -4.57
C THR A 59 18.34 14.64 -4.73
N ASN A 60 17.78 13.94 -5.70
CA ASN A 60 16.33 13.73 -5.78
C ASN A 60 15.97 12.44 -5.05
N PHE A 61 15.31 12.58 -3.92
CA PHE A 61 14.91 11.45 -3.07
C PHE A 61 13.43 11.18 -3.23
N LYS A 62 13.11 9.98 -3.75
CA LYS A 62 11.74 9.51 -3.94
C LYS A 62 11.39 8.46 -2.90
N VAL A 63 10.14 8.51 -2.46
CA VAL A 63 9.54 7.50 -1.59
C VAL A 63 8.31 6.96 -2.29
N LEU A 64 8.27 5.66 -2.46
CA LEU A 64 7.13 4.94 -3.00
C LEU A 64 6.50 4.11 -1.89
N ILE A 65 5.18 4.00 -1.92
CA ILE A 65 4.39 3.10 -1.09
C ILE A 65 3.47 2.29 -1.98
N ASN A 66 3.51 0.96 -1.87
CA ASN A 66 2.78 0.05 -2.76
C ASN A 66 3.03 0.37 -4.24
N ASP A 67 4.29 0.61 -4.63
CA ASP A 67 4.72 1.01 -5.98
C ASP A 67 4.18 2.37 -6.48
N GLN A 68 3.52 3.14 -5.62
CA GLN A 68 3.01 4.47 -5.95
C GLN A 68 3.82 5.56 -5.25
N THR A 69 4.17 6.60 -5.97
CA THR A 69 4.96 7.71 -5.43
C THR A 69 4.19 8.46 -4.34
N LEU A 70 4.78 8.51 -3.13
CA LEU A 70 4.31 9.34 -2.02
C LEU A 70 5.05 10.68 -1.96
N VAL A 71 6.38 10.64 -2.19
CA VAL A 71 7.26 11.82 -2.19
C VAL A 71 8.15 11.77 -3.42
N ASP A 72 8.30 12.89 -4.13
CA ASP A 72 9.25 13.08 -5.22
C ASP A 72 10.04 14.37 -4.98
N GLY A 73 11.26 14.23 -4.44
CA GLY A 73 12.06 15.38 -4.04
C GLY A 73 11.34 16.24 -3.01
N ASN A 74 10.90 17.42 -3.43
CA ASN A 74 10.21 18.41 -2.58
C ASN A 74 8.69 18.28 -2.60
N ASP A 75 8.16 17.53 -3.55
CA ASP A 75 6.72 17.34 -3.71
C ASP A 75 6.25 16.08 -2.96
N TYR A 76 5.00 16.12 -2.49
CA TYR A 76 4.39 14.99 -1.81
C TYR A 76 2.91 14.87 -2.14
N ARG A 77 2.43 13.64 -2.12
CA ARG A 77 1.01 13.33 -2.26
C ARG A 77 0.37 13.10 -0.89
N THR A 78 -0.92 13.31 -0.80
CA THR A 78 -1.72 13.07 0.39
C THR A 78 -2.72 11.96 0.17
N ILE A 79 -3.00 11.22 1.24
CA ILE A 79 -4.02 10.18 1.27
C ILE A 79 -5.22 10.73 2.03
N THR A 80 -6.40 10.48 1.50
CA THR A 80 -7.69 10.82 2.13
C THR A 80 -8.57 9.58 2.15
N TYR A 81 -9.78 9.72 2.66
CA TYR A 81 -10.75 8.64 2.70
C TYR A 81 -12.01 9.03 1.92
N THR A 82 -12.67 8.02 1.36
CA THR A 82 -13.97 8.17 0.70
C THR A 82 -14.91 7.09 1.17
N ALA A 83 -16.21 7.39 1.21
CA ALA A 83 -17.19 6.38 1.55
C ALA A 83 -17.25 5.32 0.45
N ARG A 84 -17.23 4.05 0.86
CA ARG A 84 -17.38 2.92 -0.05
C ARG A 84 -18.81 2.88 -0.60
N THR A 85 -18.94 2.87 -1.91
CA THR A 85 -20.24 2.85 -2.59
C THR A 85 -20.77 1.44 -2.87
N GLN A 86 -19.87 0.46 -2.88
CA GLN A 86 -20.20 -0.95 -3.15
C GLN A 86 -19.49 -1.84 -2.15
N ALA A 87 -20.20 -2.82 -1.61
CA ALA A 87 -19.59 -3.83 -0.75
C ALA A 87 -18.61 -4.70 -1.55
N VAL A 88 -17.47 -5.00 -0.98
CA VAL A 88 -16.51 -5.97 -1.55
C VAL A 88 -16.99 -7.39 -1.27
N ASN A 89 -17.52 -7.61 -0.06
CA ASN A 89 -18.14 -8.87 0.33
C ASN A 89 -19.61 -8.64 0.71
N LYS A 90 -20.45 -9.68 0.57
CA LYS A 90 -21.87 -9.61 0.93
C LYS A 90 -22.11 -9.29 2.42
N THR A 91 -21.13 -9.59 3.27
CA THR A 91 -21.19 -9.38 4.72
C THR A 91 -20.61 -8.04 5.16
N ASP A 92 -20.11 -7.23 4.25
CA ASP A 92 -19.54 -5.92 4.59
C ASP A 92 -20.62 -5.03 5.22
N ALA A 93 -20.23 -4.36 6.29
CA ALA A 93 -21.06 -3.33 6.90
C ALA A 93 -21.27 -2.15 5.94
N ASN A 94 -22.44 -1.53 5.97
CA ASN A 94 -22.67 -0.29 5.25
C ASN A 94 -21.86 0.85 5.87
N GLY A 95 -21.37 1.77 5.02
CA GLY A 95 -20.66 2.97 5.48
C GLY A 95 -19.18 2.77 5.77
N LEU A 96 -18.57 1.70 5.26
CA LEU A 96 -17.12 1.56 5.28
C LEU A 96 -16.44 2.63 4.43
N TYR A 97 -15.23 2.99 4.82
CA TYR A 97 -14.41 3.97 4.10
C TYR A 97 -13.21 3.28 3.45
N ASP A 98 -12.86 3.74 2.26
CA ASP A 98 -11.65 3.35 1.57
C ASP A 98 -10.63 4.49 1.58
N LEU A 99 -9.35 4.16 1.67
CA LEU A 99 -8.28 5.12 1.50
C LEU A 99 -8.02 5.35 0.01
N VAL A 100 -7.92 6.61 -0.36
CA VAL A 100 -7.67 7.03 -1.74
C VAL A 100 -6.62 8.13 -1.76
N TRP A 101 -5.94 8.25 -2.88
CA TRP A 101 -5.08 9.39 -3.15
C TRP A 101 -5.92 10.64 -3.36
N ALA A 102 -5.63 11.71 -2.63
CA ALA A 102 -6.42 12.93 -2.65
C ALA A 102 -6.42 13.65 -4.01
N ASP A 103 -5.35 13.48 -4.79
CA ASP A 103 -5.14 14.08 -6.10
C ASP A 103 -5.88 13.37 -7.23
N THR A 104 -5.97 12.04 -7.18
CA THR A 104 -6.52 11.22 -8.26
C THR A 104 -7.82 10.50 -7.89
N GLY A 105 -8.14 10.40 -6.59
CA GLY A 105 -9.24 9.56 -6.12
C GLY A 105 -9.02 8.05 -6.28
N MET A 106 -7.85 7.64 -6.77
CA MET A 106 -7.54 6.22 -6.96
C MET A 106 -7.33 5.54 -5.61
N SER A 107 -7.77 4.29 -5.49
CA SER A 107 -7.61 3.51 -4.27
C SER A 107 -6.13 3.39 -3.89
N PHE A 108 -5.82 3.74 -2.65
CA PHE A 108 -4.50 3.52 -2.05
C PHE A 108 -4.27 2.04 -1.71
N ALA A 109 -5.33 1.34 -1.36
CA ALA A 109 -5.30 -0.03 -0.88
C ALA A 109 -5.51 -1.09 -1.97
N GLN A 110 -5.40 -0.73 -3.25
CA GLN A 110 -5.26 -1.77 -4.27
C GLN A 110 -3.92 -2.47 -4.05
N ALA A 111 -3.97 -3.35 -3.06
CA ALA A 111 -2.88 -4.17 -2.65
C ALA A 111 -2.43 -5.02 -3.83
N ASN A 112 -1.23 -4.77 -4.28
CA ASN A 112 -0.47 -5.85 -4.86
C ASN A 112 -0.43 -6.96 -3.81
N SER A 113 -0.62 -8.20 -4.20
CA SER A 113 -0.53 -9.38 -3.32
C SER A 113 0.76 -9.39 -2.47
N ASN A 114 1.76 -8.63 -2.87
CA ASN A 114 3.07 -8.51 -2.24
C ASN A 114 3.19 -7.32 -1.27
N SER A 115 2.16 -6.49 -1.08
CA SER A 115 2.26 -5.41 -0.09
C SER A 115 2.34 -5.96 1.32
N SER A 116 3.10 -5.32 2.19
CA SER A 116 3.32 -5.69 3.58
C SER A 116 2.93 -4.53 4.52
N GLY A 117 3.03 -4.76 5.83
CA GLY A 117 2.77 -3.75 6.84
C GLY A 117 1.44 -3.90 7.59
N SER A 118 1.35 -3.16 8.70
CA SER A 118 0.18 -3.27 9.60
C SER A 118 -1.12 -2.77 8.95
N LEU A 119 -1.03 -1.84 8.01
CA LEU A 119 -2.20 -1.31 7.32
C LEU A 119 -2.89 -2.37 6.46
N LYS A 120 -2.10 -3.20 5.76
CA LYS A 120 -2.64 -4.33 4.99
C LYS A 120 -3.40 -5.30 5.89
N ALA A 121 -2.78 -5.70 7.02
CA ALA A 121 -3.42 -6.59 7.97
C ALA A 121 -4.75 -6.03 8.50
N LEU A 122 -4.82 -4.72 8.77
CA LEU A 122 -6.06 -4.07 9.21
C LEU A 122 -7.14 -4.10 8.13
N PHE A 123 -6.80 -3.91 6.86
CA PHE A 123 -7.76 -4.04 5.76
C PHE A 123 -8.25 -5.48 5.61
N GLU A 124 -7.36 -6.45 5.70
CA GLU A 124 -7.72 -7.88 5.63
C GLU A 124 -8.66 -8.29 6.76
N ILE A 125 -8.41 -7.79 7.98
CA ILE A 125 -9.31 -8.03 9.12
C ILE A 125 -10.66 -7.35 8.90
N ARG A 126 -10.67 -6.10 8.43
CA ARG A 126 -11.89 -5.33 8.20
C ARG A 126 -12.78 -5.96 7.13
N ASP A 127 -12.18 -6.30 5.99
CA ASP A 127 -12.92 -6.79 4.83
C ASP A 127 -13.18 -8.30 4.90
N GLY A 128 -12.70 -8.98 5.94
CA GLY A 128 -12.88 -10.43 6.14
C GLY A 128 -12.30 -11.28 5.03
N ASN A 129 -11.43 -10.69 4.23
CA ASN A 129 -10.96 -11.27 3.01
C ASN A 129 -9.58 -10.76 2.64
N ASN A 130 -8.63 -11.62 2.66
CA ASN A 130 -7.39 -11.39 1.96
C ASN A 130 -7.59 -11.65 0.47
N ASN A 131 -6.87 -10.92 -0.39
CA ASN A 131 -6.88 -11.11 -1.84
C ASN A 131 -6.48 -12.55 -2.28
N ASP A 132 -6.00 -13.35 -1.36
CA ASP A 132 -5.71 -14.77 -1.52
C ASP A 132 -6.96 -15.65 -1.37
N ASN A 133 -8.13 -15.06 -1.60
CA ASN A 133 -9.37 -15.80 -1.67
C ASN A 133 -9.27 -16.92 -2.68
N LEU A 134 -9.41 -18.05 -2.14
CA LEU A 134 -9.46 -19.31 -2.80
C LEU A 134 -10.39 -19.31 -3.99
N LYS A 135 -9.80 -19.31 -5.12
CA LYS A 135 -10.44 -19.76 -6.35
C LYS A 135 -10.41 -21.28 -6.33
N GLY A 136 -11.34 -21.88 -5.62
CA GLY A 136 -11.55 -23.32 -5.64
C GLY A 136 -12.71 -23.67 -6.58
N THR A 137 -12.58 -24.76 -7.30
CA THR A 137 -13.70 -25.36 -8.01
C THR A 137 -14.41 -26.31 -7.08
N VAL A 138 -15.72 -26.16 -6.90
CA VAL A 138 -16.52 -27.15 -6.20
C VAL A 138 -16.58 -28.39 -7.09
N ALA A 139 -15.96 -29.46 -6.65
CA ALA A 139 -16.07 -30.73 -7.34
C ALA A 139 -17.36 -31.40 -6.89
N ASP A 140 -18.20 -31.71 -7.85
CA ASP A 140 -19.39 -32.54 -7.79
C ASP A 140 -20.07 -32.71 -6.41
N THR A 141 -21.19 -32.06 -6.26
CA THR A 141 -22.07 -32.22 -5.08
C THR A 141 -23.11 -33.31 -5.22
N SER A 142 -23.06 -34.09 -6.31
CA SER A 142 -24.14 -35.04 -6.67
C SER A 142 -24.11 -36.34 -5.88
N THR A 143 -23.02 -36.65 -5.22
CA THR A 143 -22.89 -37.91 -4.46
C THR A 143 -22.80 -37.59 -2.96
N ASN A 144 -23.84 -37.95 -2.23
CA ASN A 144 -23.93 -37.91 -0.77
C ASN A 144 -24.04 -36.55 -0.08
N ASN A 145 -24.58 -35.50 -0.71
CA ASN A 145 -24.70 -34.17 -0.09
C ASN A 145 -23.45 -33.66 0.61
N LYS A 146 -22.29 -34.11 0.18
CA LYS A 146 -21.01 -33.72 0.75
C LYS A 146 -20.28 -32.77 -0.21
N LEU A 147 -20.04 -31.56 0.26
CA LEU A 147 -19.20 -30.59 -0.45
C LEU A 147 -17.74 -31.05 -0.39
N ILE A 148 -17.16 -31.36 -1.53
CA ILE A 148 -15.73 -31.67 -1.64
C ILE A 148 -15.04 -30.50 -2.33
N LEU A 149 -14.20 -29.81 -1.58
CA LEU A 149 -13.35 -28.75 -2.08
C LEU A 149 -12.00 -29.34 -2.48
N LYS A 150 -11.63 -29.21 -3.74
CA LYS A 150 -10.28 -29.59 -4.21
C LYS A 150 -9.39 -28.35 -4.30
N ASN A 151 -8.18 -28.45 -3.79
CA ASN A 151 -7.15 -27.40 -3.81
C ASN A 151 -7.60 -26.08 -3.15
N THR A 152 -8.34 -26.17 -2.10
CA THR A 152 -8.75 -25.01 -1.31
C THR A 152 -8.08 -25.06 0.04
N SER A 153 -7.41 -24.01 0.44
CA SER A 153 -7.17 -23.76 1.85
C SER A 153 -8.46 -23.17 2.44
N VAL A 154 -8.87 -23.63 3.58
CA VAL A 154 -10.22 -23.44 4.16
C VAL A 154 -10.41 -22.00 4.69
N GLN A 155 -10.06 -20.98 3.95
CA GLN A 155 -10.11 -19.63 4.53
C GLN A 155 -11.38 -18.83 4.24
N ASN A 156 -12.24 -19.20 3.32
CA ASN A 156 -13.50 -18.46 3.18
C ASN A 156 -14.60 -19.26 2.43
N LEU A 157 -15.26 -20.16 3.10
CA LEU A 157 -16.43 -20.88 2.57
C LEU A 157 -17.57 -19.94 2.18
N ASN A 158 -17.63 -18.74 2.77
CA ASN A 158 -18.67 -17.75 2.45
C ASN A 158 -18.50 -17.13 1.05
N ALA A 159 -17.31 -17.19 0.46
CA ALA A 159 -17.06 -16.72 -0.90
C ALA A 159 -17.56 -17.68 -1.99
N LEU A 160 -17.84 -18.91 -1.64
CA LEU A 160 -18.19 -19.98 -2.59
C LEU A 160 -19.65 -19.99 -3.01
N ASN A 161 -20.50 -19.07 -2.54
CA ASN A 161 -21.93 -19.08 -2.87
C ASN A 161 -22.55 -20.50 -2.85
N VAL A 162 -22.17 -21.29 -1.86
CA VAL A 162 -22.76 -22.62 -1.70
C VAL A 162 -24.25 -22.40 -1.38
N PRO A 163 -25.18 -22.85 -2.21
CA PRO A 163 -26.58 -22.79 -1.84
C PRO A 163 -26.74 -23.60 -0.53
N GLU A 164 -27.33 -22.99 0.48
CA GLU A 164 -27.78 -23.74 1.64
C GLU A 164 -28.62 -24.91 1.10
N SER A 165 -28.15 -26.12 1.35
CA SER A 165 -28.94 -27.30 1.02
C SER A 165 -30.23 -27.17 1.81
N GLY A 166 -31.30 -26.83 1.10
CA GLY A 166 -32.63 -26.91 1.68
C GLY A 166 -32.82 -28.27 2.34
N GLN A 167 -33.45 -28.23 3.48
CA GLN A 167 -33.91 -29.38 4.24
C GLN A 167 -34.63 -30.38 3.36
#